data_fa165666757cbb2786b116c53fa32c0e
#
_entry.id   fa165666757cbb2786b116c53fa32c0e
#
_cell.length_a   1.000
_cell.length_b   1.000
_cell.length_c   1.000
_cell.angle_alpha   90.00
_cell.angle_beta   90.00
_cell.angle_gamma   90.00
#
_symmetry.space_group_name_H-M   'P 1'
#
loop_
_entity.id
_entity.type
_entity.pdbx_description
1 polymer ?
#
loop_
_entity_poly.entity_id
_entity_poly.type
_entity_poly.pdbx_seq_one_letter_code
_entity_poly.pdbx_strand_id
1 'polypeptide(L)'
;MPMDSGFFFATGIENSYPTLSTGRRIDQMDKCGHYARWEEDFGLLSSIGVNALRFGPAYYLTHPAPDRFDWSSADAPMERLRALGVTVIADLCHFGVPDWLGGFQDVAFPIHFGSYAREFALRYPWVRHFTPV
;
A
#
# COMPACT_ATOMS: atom_id res chain seq x y z
N MET A 1 20.48 -2.43 -5.57
CA MET A 1 20.86 -3.19 -6.75
C MET A 1 20.46 -2.40 -7.98
N PRO A 2 21.28 -2.28 -8.99
CA PRO A 2 20.79 -1.81 -10.28
C PRO A 2 19.68 -2.75 -10.70
N MET A 3 18.59 -2.21 -11.25
CA MET A 3 17.56 -3.04 -11.88
C MET A 3 18.27 -3.84 -12.96
N ASP A 4 18.29 -5.15 -12.76
CA ASP A 4 18.79 -6.03 -13.81
C ASP A 4 18.01 -5.70 -15.08
N SER A 5 18.67 -5.61 -16.21
CA SER A 5 18.07 -5.19 -17.50
C SER A 5 17.03 -6.19 -18.04
N GLY A 6 16.41 -6.94 -17.15
CA GLY A 6 15.34 -7.88 -17.42
C GLY A 6 13.99 -7.18 -17.64
N PHE A 7 13.11 -7.84 -18.34
CA PHE A 7 11.74 -7.39 -18.54
C PHE A 7 10.93 -7.54 -17.25
N PHE A 8 10.24 -6.47 -16.83
CA PHE A 8 9.37 -6.50 -15.65
C PHE A 8 7.94 -6.88 -16.05
N PHE A 9 7.45 -7.98 -15.49
CA PHE A 9 6.03 -8.27 -15.44
C PHE A 9 5.48 -7.78 -14.11
N ALA A 10 4.67 -6.72 -14.15
CA ALA A 10 4.10 -6.10 -12.96
C ALA A 10 2.58 -6.25 -12.94
N THR A 11 2.02 -6.40 -11.74
CA THR A 11 0.60 -6.28 -11.47
C THR A 11 0.39 -5.36 -10.27
N GLY A 12 -0.87 -5.12 -9.88
CA GLY A 12 -1.18 -4.25 -8.75
C GLY A 12 -2.30 -4.80 -7.88
N ILE A 13 -2.22 -4.50 -6.58
CA ILE A 13 -3.30 -4.63 -5.62
C ILE A 13 -3.47 -3.25 -5.00
N GLU A 14 -4.66 -2.66 -5.19
CA GLU A 14 -4.90 -1.25 -4.89
C GLU A 14 -5.58 -1.07 -3.54
N ASN A 15 -5.04 -0.18 -2.71
CA ASN A 15 -5.59 0.21 -1.42
C ASN A 15 -6.63 1.33 -1.55
N SER A 16 -7.59 1.16 -2.46
CA SER A 16 -8.64 2.16 -2.73
C SER A 16 -9.69 2.21 -1.62
N TYR A 17 -10.10 3.42 -1.26
CA TYR A 17 -11.12 3.66 -0.23
C TYR A 17 -12.13 4.72 -0.69
N PRO A 18 -12.88 4.43 -1.77
CA PRO A 18 -13.80 5.40 -2.38
C PRO A 18 -15.01 5.67 -1.50
N THR A 19 -15.57 6.88 -1.67
CA THR A 19 -16.85 7.28 -1.06
C THR A 19 -17.97 7.09 -2.09
N LEU A 20 -18.98 6.33 -1.72
CA LEU A 20 -20.19 6.14 -2.54
C LEU A 20 -21.07 7.40 -2.52
N SER A 21 -22.02 7.47 -3.45
CA SER A 21 -23.03 8.55 -3.49
C SER A 21 -23.87 8.65 -2.21
N THR A 22 -23.95 7.56 -1.43
CA THR A 22 -24.61 7.51 -0.11
C THR A 22 -23.77 8.12 1.01
N GLY A 23 -22.53 8.55 0.76
CA GLY A 23 -21.58 9.00 1.76
C GLY A 23 -20.81 7.87 2.47
N ARG A 24 -21.15 6.61 2.20
CA ARG A 24 -20.42 5.47 2.78
C ARG A 24 -19.11 5.22 2.05
N ARG A 25 -18.05 4.99 2.79
CA ARG A 25 -16.76 4.57 2.24
C ARG A 25 -16.65 3.04 2.16
N ILE A 26 -15.94 2.56 1.16
CA ILE A 26 -15.73 1.13 0.93
C ILE A 26 -14.24 0.84 0.84
N ASP A 27 -13.77 -0.06 1.69
CA ASP A 27 -12.44 -0.63 1.60
C ASP A 27 -12.42 -1.71 0.52
N GLN A 28 -11.73 -1.44 -0.59
CA GLN A 28 -11.70 -2.38 -1.73
C GLN A 28 -10.86 -3.62 -1.42
N MET A 29 -9.81 -3.51 -0.61
CA MET A 29 -9.02 -4.67 -0.17
C MET A 29 -9.84 -5.62 0.70
N ASP A 30 -10.67 -5.08 1.58
CA ASP A 30 -11.64 -5.88 2.36
C ASP A 30 -12.66 -6.55 1.45
N LYS A 31 -13.21 -5.80 0.49
CA LYS A 31 -14.23 -6.31 -0.44
C LYS A 31 -13.75 -7.47 -1.29
N CYS A 32 -12.52 -7.44 -1.76
CA CYS A 32 -11.94 -8.56 -2.51
C CYS A 32 -11.37 -9.66 -1.61
N GLY A 33 -11.42 -9.50 -0.29
CA GLY A 33 -10.96 -10.48 0.69
C GLY A 33 -9.44 -10.55 0.84
N HIS A 34 -8.71 -9.54 0.35
CA HIS A 34 -7.26 -9.54 0.36
C HIS A 34 -6.68 -9.66 1.78
N TYR A 35 -7.24 -8.96 2.77
CA TYR A 35 -6.74 -9.03 4.14
C TYR A 35 -6.74 -10.43 4.75
N ALA A 36 -7.68 -11.27 4.32
CA ALA A 36 -7.75 -12.66 4.78
C ALA A 36 -6.91 -13.62 3.92
N ARG A 37 -6.61 -13.25 2.66
CA ARG A 37 -5.98 -14.16 1.67
C ARG A 37 -4.70 -13.61 1.06
N TRP A 38 -4.07 -12.60 1.65
CA TRP A 38 -2.87 -11.99 1.08
C TRP A 38 -1.73 -12.98 0.84
N GLU A 39 -1.59 -14.03 1.67
CA GLU A 39 -0.57 -15.06 1.46
C GLU A 39 -0.84 -15.86 0.18
N GLU A 40 -2.11 -16.21 -0.06
CA GLU A 40 -2.55 -16.88 -1.28
C GLU A 40 -2.35 -15.99 -2.50
N ASP A 41 -2.79 -14.73 -2.43
CA ASP A 41 -2.63 -13.74 -3.49
C ASP A 41 -1.16 -13.56 -3.88
N PHE A 42 -0.26 -13.46 -2.90
CA PHE A 42 1.18 -13.33 -3.17
C PHE A 42 1.80 -14.64 -3.70
N GLY A 43 1.29 -15.79 -3.28
CA GLY A 43 1.69 -17.09 -3.83
C GLY A 43 1.41 -17.20 -5.32
N LEU A 44 0.30 -16.63 -5.79
CA LEU A 44 -0.07 -16.62 -7.20
C LEU A 44 0.89 -15.81 -8.06
N LEU A 45 1.51 -14.73 -7.54
CA LEU A 45 2.49 -13.93 -8.28
C LEU A 45 3.61 -14.79 -8.86
N SER A 46 4.16 -15.66 -8.01
CA SER A 46 5.23 -16.57 -8.44
C SER A 46 4.76 -17.58 -9.48
N SER A 47 3.51 -18.06 -9.37
CA SER A 47 2.96 -19.07 -10.27
C SER A 47 2.74 -18.56 -11.70
N ILE A 48 2.52 -17.26 -11.88
CA ILE A 48 2.29 -16.63 -13.18
C ILE A 48 3.51 -15.85 -13.71
N GLY A 49 4.64 -15.90 -13.00
CA GLY A 49 5.89 -15.26 -13.42
C GLY A 49 5.92 -13.74 -13.22
N VAL A 50 5.05 -13.18 -12.37
CA VAL A 50 5.10 -11.77 -11.98
C VAL A 50 6.27 -11.53 -11.03
N ASN A 51 7.11 -10.56 -11.36
CA ASN A 51 8.32 -10.23 -10.60
C ASN A 51 8.30 -8.82 -9.98
N ALA A 52 7.26 -8.03 -10.26
CA ALA A 52 7.03 -6.74 -9.65
C ALA A 52 5.56 -6.56 -9.25
N LEU A 53 5.32 -5.97 -8.09
CA LEU A 53 3.97 -5.73 -7.58
C LEU A 53 3.84 -4.27 -7.12
N ARG A 54 2.87 -3.55 -7.68
CA ARG A 54 2.42 -2.30 -7.09
C ARG A 54 1.50 -2.63 -5.92
N PHE A 55 1.99 -2.36 -4.73
CA PHE A 55 1.32 -2.70 -3.48
C PHE A 55 1.71 -1.71 -2.38
N GLY A 56 0.76 -1.35 -1.57
CA GLY A 56 1.00 -0.56 -0.36
C GLY A 56 0.01 -0.92 0.73
N PRO A 57 0.41 -0.77 1.99
CA PRO A 57 -0.53 -0.85 3.09
C PRO A 57 -1.64 0.17 2.93
N ALA A 58 -2.83 -0.13 3.45
CA ALA A 58 -3.94 0.80 3.44
C ALA A 58 -3.61 2.03 4.30
N TYR A 59 -3.36 3.17 3.68
CA TYR A 59 -3.00 4.43 4.36
C TYR A 59 -4.02 4.79 5.45
N TYR A 60 -5.30 4.62 5.14
CA TYR A 60 -6.41 4.92 6.05
C TYR A 60 -6.48 3.98 7.28
N LEU A 61 -5.83 2.82 7.25
CA LEU A 61 -5.70 1.92 8.41
C LEU A 61 -4.37 2.11 9.14
N THR A 62 -3.29 2.34 8.39
CA THR A 62 -1.95 2.45 8.96
C THR A 62 -1.67 3.81 9.60
N HIS A 63 -2.50 4.82 9.34
CA HIS A 63 -2.42 6.16 9.94
C HIS A 63 -3.75 6.54 10.62
N PRO A 64 -4.11 5.84 11.73
CA PRO A 64 -5.44 5.94 12.33
C PRO A 64 -5.72 7.28 13.05
N ALA A 65 -4.70 8.08 13.34
CA ALA A 65 -4.82 9.42 13.96
C ALA A 65 -3.55 10.23 13.65
N PRO A 66 -3.58 11.58 13.81
CA PRO A 66 -2.38 12.39 13.72
C PRO A 66 -1.24 11.82 14.58
N ASP A 67 -0.03 11.76 14.02
CA ASP A 67 1.19 11.27 14.69
C ASP A 67 1.10 9.82 15.25
N ARG A 68 0.11 9.06 14.84
CA ARG A 68 -0.07 7.66 15.25
C ARG A 68 -0.07 6.74 14.04
N PHE A 69 0.81 5.74 14.07
CA PHE A 69 0.95 4.74 13.02
C PHE A 69 0.70 3.35 13.57
N ASP A 70 -0.05 2.53 12.82
CA ASP A 70 -0.30 1.13 13.11
C ASP A 70 0.09 0.28 11.90
N TRP A 71 1.19 -0.43 12.02
CA TRP A 71 1.75 -1.27 10.97
C TRP A 71 1.37 -2.75 11.10
N SER A 72 0.51 -3.09 12.05
CA SER A 72 0.17 -4.49 12.37
C SER A 72 -0.38 -5.28 11.18
N SER A 73 -1.14 -4.62 10.30
CA SER A 73 -1.69 -5.21 9.08
C SER A 73 -0.70 -5.19 7.89
N ALA A 74 0.39 -4.44 8.01
CA ALA A 74 1.32 -4.20 6.92
C ALA A 74 2.60 -5.04 7.01
N ASP A 75 3.11 -5.28 8.21
CA ASP A 75 4.43 -5.87 8.41
C ASP A 75 4.56 -7.26 7.81
N ALA A 76 3.64 -8.16 8.09
CA ALA A 76 3.71 -9.54 7.60
C ALA A 76 3.59 -9.61 6.04
N PRO A 77 2.63 -8.92 5.39
CA PRO A 77 2.59 -8.83 3.94
C PRO A 77 3.86 -8.25 3.31
N MET A 78 4.38 -7.16 3.83
CA MET A 78 5.59 -6.51 3.32
C MET A 78 6.81 -7.43 3.43
N GLU A 79 7.01 -8.08 4.57
CA GLU A 79 8.11 -9.02 4.75
C GLU A 79 7.98 -10.26 3.86
N ARG A 80 6.76 -10.72 3.62
CA ARG A 80 6.51 -11.83 2.68
C ARG A 80 6.90 -11.46 1.25
N LEU A 81 6.55 -10.27 0.77
CA LEU A 81 6.96 -9.79 -0.56
C LEU A 81 8.48 -9.69 -0.67
N ARG A 82 9.13 -9.20 0.38
CA ARG A 82 10.58 -9.16 0.46
C ARG A 82 11.20 -10.55 0.36
N ALA A 83 10.68 -11.51 1.11
CA ALA A 83 11.16 -12.91 1.12
C ALA A 83 10.95 -13.61 -0.23
N LEU A 84 9.89 -13.26 -0.96
CA LEU A 84 9.62 -13.79 -2.32
C LEU A 84 10.53 -13.15 -3.38
N GLY A 85 11.30 -12.12 -3.06
CA GLY A 85 12.14 -11.41 -4.03
C GLY A 85 11.35 -10.59 -5.05
N VAL A 86 10.07 -10.30 -4.77
CA VAL A 86 9.22 -9.47 -5.62
C VAL A 86 9.65 -8.02 -5.48
N THR A 87 9.83 -7.33 -6.60
CA THR A 87 10.07 -5.89 -6.60
C THR A 87 8.79 -5.16 -6.22
N VAL A 88 8.79 -4.52 -5.05
CA VAL A 88 7.65 -3.74 -4.59
C VAL A 88 7.73 -2.32 -5.13
N ILE A 89 6.66 -1.88 -5.81
CA ILE A 89 6.39 -0.49 -6.14
C ILE A 89 5.37 -0.02 -5.10
N ALA A 90 5.82 0.69 -4.07
CA ALA A 90 4.95 1.06 -2.96
C ALA A 90 3.91 2.08 -3.41
N ASP A 91 2.64 1.68 -3.35
CA ASP A 91 1.48 2.53 -3.60
C ASP A 91 1.04 3.13 -2.26
N LEU A 92 1.50 4.34 -1.97
CA LEU A 92 1.33 4.94 -0.65
C LEU A 92 -0.11 5.42 -0.40
N CYS A 93 -0.81 5.86 -1.44
CA CYS A 93 -2.18 6.33 -1.33
C CYS A 93 -2.94 6.18 -2.65
N HIS A 94 -3.71 5.12 -2.81
CA HIS A 94 -4.55 4.93 -3.99
C HIS A 94 -5.94 5.53 -3.73
N PHE A 95 -6.01 6.87 -3.64
CA PHE A 95 -7.22 7.65 -3.34
C PHE A 95 -7.90 7.33 -2.00
N GLY A 96 -7.21 6.63 -1.09
CA GLY A 96 -7.73 6.26 0.22
C GLY A 96 -7.07 7.05 1.34
N VAL A 97 -7.65 8.19 1.74
CA VAL A 97 -7.18 8.95 2.91
C VAL A 97 -7.88 8.49 4.18
N PRO A 98 -7.24 8.61 5.36
CA PRO A 98 -7.88 8.32 6.64
C PRO A 98 -9.16 9.12 6.88
N ASP A 99 -10.12 8.55 7.62
CA ASP A 99 -11.41 9.20 7.90
C ASP A 99 -11.28 10.49 8.73
N TRP A 100 -10.24 10.58 9.56
CA TRP A 100 -9.97 11.76 10.37
C TRP A 100 -9.37 12.93 9.57
N LEU A 101 -8.91 12.68 8.34
CA LEU A 101 -8.35 13.67 7.43
C LEU A 101 -9.40 14.05 6.38
N GLY A 102 -9.63 15.33 6.17
CA GLY A 102 -10.71 15.85 5.34
C GLY A 102 -10.59 15.60 3.82
N GLY A 103 -9.67 14.72 3.39
CA GLY A 103 -9.44 14.38 1.99
C GLY A 103 -8.25 15.13 1.40
N PHE A 104 -8.07 15.03 0.09
CA PHE A 104 -6.94 15.66 -0.63
C PHE A 104 -6.99 17.20 -0.61
N GLN A 105 -8.16 17.78 -0.37
CA GLN A 105 -8.34 19.23 -0.30
C GLN A 105 -8.12 19.81 1.10
N ASP A 106 -7.91 18.95 2.09
CA ASP A 106 -7.56 19.39 3.43
C ASP A 106 -6.15 20.01 3.40
N VAL A 107 -6.04 21.22 3.91
CA VAL A 107 -4.77 21.97 3.96
C VAL A 107 -3.69 21.23 4.78
N ALA A 108 -4.08 20.35 5.68
CA ALA A 108 -3.18 19.52 6.48
C ALA A 108 -2.75 18.22 5.76
N PHE A 109 -3.43 17.84 4.66
CA PHE A 109 -3.10 16.61 3.94
C PHE A 109 -1.62 16.46 3.58
N PRO A 110 -0.94 17.47 2.97
CA PRO A 110 0.46 17.33 2.60
C PRO A 110 1.38 17.06 3.79
N ILE A 111 1.08 17.64 4.95
CA ILE A 111 1.86 17.48 6.18
C ILE A 111 1.71 16.05 6.72
N HIS A 112 0.47 15.59 6.87
CA HIS A 112 0.18 14.26 7.40
C HIS A 112 0.60 13.14 6.44
N PHE A 113 0.37 13.33 5.15
CA PHE A 113 0.83 12.38 4.15
C PHE A 113 2.36 12.30 4.07
N GLY A 114 3.04 13.45 4.14
CA GLY A 114 4.51 13.50 4.21
C GLY A 114 5.06 12.77 5.43
N SER A 115 4.41 12.92 6.58
CA SER A 115 4.75 12.18 7.80
C SER A 115 4.57 10.66 7.60
N TYR A 116 3.44 10.24 7.05
CA TYR A 116 3.19 8.83 6.72
C TYR A 116 4.23 8.25 5.75
N ALA A 117 4.50 8.96 4.65
CA ALA A 117 5.48 8.53 3.66
C ALA A 117 6.88 8.38 4.28
N ARG A 118 7.27 9.29 5.16
CA ARG A 118 8.53 9.23 5.91
C ARG A 118 8.59 7.99 6.80
N GLU A 119 7.54 7.75 7.60
CA GLU A 119 7.49 6.59 8.51
C GLU A 119 7.48 5.27 7.73
N PHE A 120 6.78 5.21 6.60
CA PHE A 120 6.84 4.06 5.68
C PHE A 120 8.28 3.81 5.19
N ALA A 121 8.96 4.84 4.69
CA ALA A 121 10.31 4.71 4.16
C ALA A 121 11.34 4.28 5.24
N LEU A 122 11.17 4.76 6.46
CA LEU A 122 12.02 4.35 7.60
C LEU A 122 11.76 2.90 8.00
N ARG A 123 10.50 2.46 7.94
CA ARG A 123 10.13 1.10 8.34
C ARG A 123 10.53 0.05 7.30
N TYR A 124 10.40 0.37 6.01
CA TYR A 124 10.71 -0.52 4.90
C TYR A 124 11.84 0.04 4.01
N PRO A 125 13.06 0.19 4.53
CA PRO A 125 14.15 0.86 3.82
C PRO A 125 14.65 0.09 2.58
N TRP A 126 14.19 -1.13 2.41
CA TRP A 126 14.48 -1.96 1.24
C TRP A 126 13.59 -1.65 0.03
N VAL A 127 12.46 -0.94 0.22
CA VAL A 127 11.59 -0.48 -0.87
C VAL A 127 12.27 0.68 -1.61
N ARG A 128 12.29 0.62 -2.93
CA ARG A 128 13.01 1.59 -3.78
C ARG A 128 12.14 2.29 -4.81
N HIS A 129 10.94 1.78 -5.05
CA HIS A 129 10.02 2.32 -6.05
C HIS A 129 8.72 2.73 -5.38
N PHE A 130 8.18 3.89 -5.81
CA PHE A 130 7.00 4.48 -5.17
C PHE A 130 6.05 5.06 -6.20
N THR A 131 4.76 4.87 -5.96
CA THR A 131 3.67 5.68 -6.51
C THR A 131 3.05 6.43 -5.33
N PRO A 132 3.30 7.75 -5.20
CA PRO A 132 2.85 8.49 -4.03
C PRO A 132 1.32 8.58 -3.93
N VAL A 133 0.66 8.90 -5.04
CA VAL A 133 -0.81 9.04 -5.16
C VAL A 133 -1.25 8.56 -6.53
#